data_a9396154f8c68a2babe743bdeab02d4d
#
_entry.id   a9396154f8c68a2babe743bdeab02d4d
#
_cell.length_a   1.000
_cell.length_b   1.000
_cell.length_c   1.000
_cell.angle_alpha   90.00
_cell.angle_beta   90.00
_cell.angle_gamma   90.00
#
_symmetry.space_group_name_H-M   'P 1'
#
loop_
_entity.id
_entity.type
_entity.pdbx_description
1 polymer ?
#
loop_
_entity_poly.entity_id
_entity_poly.type
_entity_poly.pdbx_seq_one_letter_code
_entity_poly.pdbx_strand_id
1 'polypeptide(L)'
;MGRHRATPVRPRYGRIATLAASLAVTTVAVLGGTGVLPDSESVAEPVATEVAHDPEATAPPAADEASSSARAGASGAAELGTEAEERPVDPREDTSLPPGSGRGKRVVFSESRQRVWLVEGRKKVVRTYLVSGSVEDNLDPGTYAVYSRSEQAYGIDDSGTMKYFVRFTHGERAAIGFHDIPIDDGKKVQTVAQLGTPLSHGCIRQRRVDAIALWEFAPLGTTVVVTA
;
A
#
# COMPACT_ATOMS: atom_id res chain seq x y z
N MET A 1 -52.20 -25.18 -17.98
CA MET A 1 -51.29 -24.79 -19.07
C MET A 1 -50.77 -23.39 -18.78
N GLY A 2 -49.56 -23.27 -18.16
CA GLY A 2 -48.94 -21.99 -17.82
C GLY A 2 -48.14 -21.46 -19.01
N ARG A 3 -48.47 -20.28 -19.47
CA ARG A 3 -47.73 -19.59 -20.55
C ARG A 3 -46.46 -18.94 -19.94
N HIS A 4 -45.27 -19.47 -20.26
CA HIS A 4 -44.02 -18.80 -19.96
C HIS A 4 -43.88 -17.53 -20.79
N ARG A 5 -43.89 -16.38 -20.12
CA ARG A 5 -43.67 -15.06 -20.73
C ARG A 5 -42.15 -14.88 -20.87
N ALA A 6 -41.63 -14.91 -22.08
CA ALA A 6 -40.25 -14.64 -22.38
C ALA A 6 -39.90 -13.17 -22.04
N THR A 7 -38.89 -12.93 -21.22
CA THR A 7 -38.40 -11.59 -20.89
C THR A 7 -37.59 -11.04 -22.08
N PRO A 8 -37.83 -9.80 -22.56
CA PRO A 8 -37.13 -9.25 -23.69
C PRO A 8 -35.67 -8.96 -23.30
N VAL A 9 -34.70 -9.51 -24.05
CA VAL A 9 -33.29 -9.24 -23.90
C VAL A 9 -32.98 -7.85 -24.43
N ARG A 10 -32.57 -6.93 -23.56
CA ARG A 10 -32.15 -5.59 -23.96
C ARG A 10 -30.73 -5.62 -24.54
N PRO A 11 -30.47 -5.09 -25.75
CA PRO A 11 -29.14 -5.03 -26.33
C PRO A 11 -28.22 -4.10 -25.52
N ARG A 12 -26.98 -4.56 -25.21
CA ARG A 12 -25.98 -3.81 -24.47
C ARG A 12 -25.19 -2.92 -25.43
N TYR A 13 -25.72 -1.75 -25.75
CA TYR A 13 -25.13 -0.79 -26.70
C TYR A 13 -23.70 -0.37 -26.33
N GLY A 14 -23.31 -0.37 -25.03
CA GLY A 14 -21.95 -0.05 -24.60
C GLY A 14 -20.88 -0.98 -25.16
N ARG A 15 -21.15 -2.28 -25.31
CA ARG A 15 -20.21 -3.26 -25.90
C ARG A 15 -20.06 -3.09 -27.43
N ILE A 16 -21.11 -2.63 -28.10
CA ILE A 16 -21.08 -2.35 -29.54
C ILE A 16 -20.25 -1.09 -29.81
N ALA A 17 -20.37 -0.06 -28.95
CA ALA A 17 -19.60 1.18 -29.05
C ALA A 17 -18.09 0.95 -28.85
N THR A 18 -17.70 0.10 -27.89
CA THR A 18 -16.28 -0.24 -27.65
C THR A 18 -15.64 -1.01 -28.82
N LEU A 19 -16.38 -1.93 -29.45
CA LEU A 19 -15.91 -2.64 -30.64
C LEU A 19 -15.72 -1.71 -31.84
N ALA A 20 -16.63 -0.76 -32.05
CA ALA A 20 -16.52 0.23 -33.12
C ALA A 20 -15.32 1.18 -32.90
N ALA A 21 -15.06 1.63 -31.66
CA ALA A 21 -13.92 2.45 -31.31
C ALA A 21 -12.58 1.74 -31.53
N SER A 22 -12.49 0.44 -31.16
CA SER A 22 -11.28 -0.38 -31.38
C SER A 22 -10.98 -0.53 -32.86
N LEU A 23 -11.97 -0.73 -33.71
CA LEU A 23 -11.78 -0.85 -35.15
C LEU A 23 -11.26 0.46 -35.76
N ALA A 24 -11.79 1.61 -35.33
CA ALA A 24 -11.35 2.92 -35.80
C ALA A 24 -9.88 3.21 -35.44
N VAL A 25 -9.45 2.89 -34.21
CA VAL A 25 -8.05 3.06 -33.78
C VAL A 25 -7.11 2.17 -34.61
N THR A 26 -7.48 0.92 -34.88
CA THR A 26 -6.70 0.00 -35.70
C THR A 26 -6.53 0.52 -37.12
N THR A 27 -7.62 1.06 -37.72
CA THR A 27 -7.59 1.60 -39.08
C THR A 27 -6.65 2.81 -39.19
N VAL A 28 -6.68 3.72 -38.21
CA VAL A 28 -5.77 4.89 -38.17
C VAL A 28 -4.31 4.46 -38.01
N ALA A 29 -4.04 3.45 -37.18
CA ALA A 29 -2.67 2.93 -37.00
C ALA A 29 -2.10 2.29 -38.28
N VAL A 30 -2.93 1.55 -39.02
CA VAL A 30 -2.52 0.92 -40.29
C VAL A 30 -2.28 1.97 -41.38
N LEU A 31 -3.15 2.97 -41.50
CA LEU A 31 -3.01 4.06 -42.53
C LEU A 31 -1.83 4.98 -42.18
N GLY A 32 -1.59 5.27 -40.87
CA GLY A 32 -0.44 6.06 -40.45
C GLY A 32 0.89 5.37 -40.70
N GLY A 33 0.95 4.03 -40.53
CA GLY A 33 2.15 3.23 -40.79
C GLY A 33 2.52 3.06 -42.27
N THR A 34 1.60 3.33 -43.18
CA THR A 34 1.83 3.23 -44.65
C THR A 34 2.27 4.55 -45.30
N GLY A 35 2.51 5.62 -44.50
CA GLY A 35 3.01 6.91 -45.05
C GLY A 35 1.97 7.73 -45.84
N VAL A 36 0.68 7.46 -45.64
CA VAL A 36 -0.41 8.17 -46.36
C VAL A 36 -0.79 9.50 -45.67
N LEU A 37 -0.30 9.75 -44.45
CA LEU A 37 -0.52 11.02 -43.75
C LEU A 37 0.65 11.97 -43.99
N PRO A 38 0.42 13.27 -44.28
CA PRO A 38 1.47 14.23 -44.46
C PRO A 38 2.24 14.50 -43.15
N ASP A 39 3.58 14.51 -43.26
CA ASP A 39 4.48 14.84 -42.15
C ASP A 39 4.29 16.30 -41.74
N SER A 40 3.98 16.54 -40.48
CA SER A 40 4.06 17.86 -39.86
C SER A 40 5.51 18.09 -39.40
N GLU A 41 6.26 18.90 -40.13
CA GLU A 41 7.59 19.32 -39.72
C GLU A 41 7.56 20.05 -38.38
N SER A 42 8.18 19.44 -37.39
CA SER A 42 8.43 20.02 -36.07
C SER A 42 9.81 20.67 -36.08
N VAL A 43 9.83 22.00 -36.13
CA VAL A 43 11.04 22.79 -35.91
C VAL A 43 11.35 22.81 -34.43
N ALA A 44 12.44 22.17 -34.03
CA ALA A 44 13.02 22.31 -32.71
C ALA A 44 14.44 22.82 -32.85
N GLU A 45 14.69 24.04 -32.43
CA GLU A 45 16.05 24.52 -32.16
C GLU A 45 16.36 24.50 -30.66
N PRO A 46 17.60 24.14 -30.29
CA PRO A 46 18.03 24.08 -28.91
C PRO A 46 18.66 25.38 -28.45
N VAL A 47 18.28 25.93 -27.33
CA VAL A 47 19.05 26.97 -26.63
C VAL A 47 19.71 26.34 -25.40
N ALA A 48 21.02 26.19 -25.52
CA ALA A 48 21.91 25.98 -24.38
C ALA A 48 22.17 27.33 -23.70
N THR A 49 22.07 27.36 -22.38
CA THR A 49 22.74 28.40 -21.58
C THR A 49 23.31 27.75 -20.33
N GLU A 50 24.60 27.58 -20.36
CA GLU A 50 25.51 27.27 -19.28
C GLU A 50 25.72 28.55 -18.44
N VAL A 51 25.53 28.44 -17.12
CA VAL A 51 26.18 29.34 -16.16
C VAL A 51 26.62 28.53 -14.95
N ALA A 52 27.92 28.31 -14.87
CA ALA A 52 28.65 27.87 -13.70
C ALA A 52 28.77 29.03 -12.69
N HIS A 53 28.62 28.72 -11.41
CA HIS A 53 29.29 29.42 -10.31
C HIS A 53 29.34 28.52 -9.06
N ASP A 54 30.51 28.06 -8.76
CA ASP A 54 31.07 27.67 -7.47
C ASP A 54 32.16 28.71 -7.17
N PRO A 55 32.78 28.85 -6.00
CA PRO A 55 32.54 28.34 -4.65
C PRO A 55 32.57 29.44 -3.57
N GLU A 56 32.33 29.19 -2.33
CA GLU A 56 33.28 29.49 -1.23
C GLU A 56 32.76 29.05 0.14
N ALA A 57 33.66 28.40 0.81
CA ALA A 57 33.62 27.87 2.16
C ALA A 57 33.52 28.95 3.23
N THR A 58 32.89 28.64 4.36
CA THR A 58 33.39 29.07 5.69
C THR A 58 32.74 28.25 6.80
N ALA A 59 33.53 27.45 7.48
CA ALA A 59 33.30 26.97 8.84
C ALA A 59 34.36 27.64 9.74
N PRO A 60 34.41 27.35 11.06
CA PRO A 60 33.51 27.63 12.16
C PRO A 60 34.11 28.69 13.13
N PRO A 61 33.71 28.83 14.37
CA PRO A 61 34.48 28.32 15.46
C PRO A 61 33.73 27.70 16.65
N ALA A 62 34.44 26.85 17.32
CA ALA A 62 34.17 26.21 18.59
C ALA A 62 34.54 27.07 19.80
N ALA A 63 34.31 26.44 20.95
CA ALA A 63 34.75 26.79 22.32
C ALA A 63 33.68 27.52 23.16
N ASP A 64 33.47 27.24 24.44
CA ASP A 64 34.28 26.62 25.47
C ASP A 64 33.37 26.21 26.64
N GLU A 65 33.70 25.12 27.30
CA GLU A 65 34.00 24.93 28.72
C GLU A 65 33.12 25.67 29.77
N ALA A 66 32.71 25.17 30.85
CA ALA A 66 33.29 24.29 31.83
C ALA A 66 32.30 24.06 33.00
N SER A 67 32.40 22.88 33.55
CA SER A 67 32.82 22.63 34.95
C SER A 67 31.83 22.70 36.10
N SER A 68 31.81 21.56 36.79
CA SER A 68 31.85 21.45 38.26
C SER A 68 30.54 21.59 39.03
N SER A 69 30.08 20.74 39.90
CA SER A 69 30.77 20.00 40.93
C SER A 69 29.84 19.06 41.69
N ALA A 70 30.37 17.98 42.12
CA ALA A 70 29.81 16.99 43.02
C ALA A 70 29.18 17.53 44.30
N ARG A 71 28.16 16.86 44.81
CA ARG A 71 28.13 16.46 46.22
C ARG A 71 27.22 15.29 46.51
N ALA A 72 27.82 14.32 47.14
CA ALA A 72 27.21 13.14 47.68
C ALA A 72 26.25 13.46 48.84
N GLY A 73 25.21 12.65 48.99
CA GLY A 73 24.35 12.59 50.15
C GLY A 73 23.64 11.27 50.20
N ALA A 74 24.02 10.47 51.14
CA ALA A 74 23.63 9.08 51.33
C ALA A 74 22.23 8.87 51.87
N SER A 75 21.73 7.67 51.60
CA SER A 75 20.90 6.84 52.48
C SER A 75 19.40 7.12 52.60
N GLY A 76 18.63 6.12 52.23
CA GLY A 76 17.24 5.97 52.50
C GLY A 76 16.65 4.81 51.69
N ALA A 77 16.92 3.59 52.12
CA ALA A 77 16.21 2.41 51.64
C ALA A 77 14.74 2.53 52.05
N ALA A 78 13.89 2.63 51.04
CA ALA A 78 12.48 2.27 51.15
C ALA A 78 12.13 1.51 49.88
N GLU A 79 12.12 0.20 49.99
CA GLU A 79 11.45 -0.67 49.04
C GLU A 79 9.95 -0.35 49.11
N LEU A 80 9.52 0.52 48.21
CA LEU A 80 8.14 0.56 47.80
C LEU A 80 8.08 -0.25 46.50
N GLY A 81 7.72 -1.51 46.64
CA GLY A 81 7.25 -2.34 45.54
C GLY A 81 6.10 -1.63 44.84
N THR A 82 6.44 -0.84 43.84
CA THR A 82 5.48 -0.38 42.87
C THR A 82 5.28 -1.57 41.92
N GLU A 83 4.31 -2.41 42.23
CA GLU A 83 3.64 -3.17 41.19
C GLU A 83 3.18 -2.14 40.18
N ALA A 84 3.98 -1.94 39.15
CA ALA A 84 3.56 -1.25 37.95
C ALA A 84 2.39 -2.11 37.41
N GLU A 85 1.19 -1.67 37.68
CA GLU A 85 -0.03 -2.21 37.08
C GLU A 85 0.22 -2.08 35.56
N GLU A 86 0.60 -3.22 34.95
CA GLU A 86 0.90 -3.35 33.53
C GLU A 86 -0.41 -3.08 32.80
N ARG A 87 -0.65 -1.81 32.45
CA ARG A 87 -1.80 -1.44 31.63
C ARG A 87 -1.76 -2.30 30.38
N PRO A 88 -2.88 -2.96 30.01
CA PRO A 88 -2.93 -3.71 28.77
C PRO A 88 -2.47 -2.82 27.61
N VAL A 89 -1.35 -3.15 27.01
CA VAL A 89 -0.84 -2.43 25.82
C VAL A 89 -1.87 -2.66 24.71
N ASP A 90 -2.36 -1.58 24.10
CA ASP A 90 -3.24 -1.70 22.93
C ASP A 90 -2.48 -2.53 21.87
N PRO A 91 -3.04 -3.66 21.40
CA PRO A 91 -2.39 -4.50 20.39
C PRO A 91 -1.94 -3.72 19.14
N ARG A 92 -2.61 -2.59 18.84
CA ARG A 92 -2.25 -1.70 17.73
C ARG A 92 -0.95 -0.92 17.96
N GLU A 93 -0.54 -0.71 19.21
CA GLU A 93 0.70 -0.03 19.60
C GLU A 93 1.91 -0.99 19.57
N ASP A 94 1.67 -2.29 19.66
CA ASP A 94 2.72 -3.30 19.62
C ASP A 94 3.32 -3.41 18.22
N THR A 95 4.52 -2.84 18.05
CA THR A 95 5.30 -2.88 16.80
C THR A 95 6.23 -4.09 16.69
N SER A 96 6.27 -4.95 17.71
CA SER A 96 7.10 -6.15 17.69
C SER A 96 6.67 -7.11 16.57
N LEU A 97 7.64 -7.76 15.92
CA LEU A 97 7.33 -8.71 14.87
C LEU A 97 6.61 -9.94 15.47
N PRO A 98 5.43 -10.35 14.94
CA PRO A 98 4.70 -11.50 15.45
C PRO A 98 5.57 -12.76 15.50
N PRO A 99 5.49 -13.55 16.58
CA PRO A 99 6.19 -14.84 16.68
C PRO A 99 5.67 -15.78 15.56
N GLY A 100 6.54 -16.67 15.10
CA GLY A 100 6.15 -17.64 14.07
C GLY A 100 5.98 -17.05 12.65
N SER A 101 6.21 -15.76 12.42
CA SER A 101 6.03 -15.10 11.13
C SER A 101 7.08 -15.48 10.06
N GLY A 102 7.83 -16.57 10.23
CA GLY A 102 8.72 -17.13 9.21
C GLY A 102 10.09 -16.47 9.12
N ARG A 103 10.78 -16.65 7.98
CA ARG A 103 12.14 -16.18 7.69
C ARG A 103 12.24 -15.65 6.27
N GLY A 104 13.29 -14.95 5.96
CA GLY A 104 13.56 -14.38 4.64
C GLY A 104 12.80 -13.08 4.39
N LYS A 105 12.87 -12.59 3.16
CA LYS A 105 12.13 -11.40 2.71
C LYS A 105 10.65 -11.73 2.64
N ARG A 106 9.83 -10.99 3.37
CA ARG A 106 8.39 -11.25 3.47
C ARG A 106 7.60 -10.03 3.93
N VAL A 107 6.33 -10.03 3.60
CA VAL A 107 5.32 -9.16 4.21
C VAL A 107 4.64 -9.96 5.31
N VAL A 108 4.49 -9.39 6.50
CA VAL A 108 3.72 -9.98 7.61
C VAL A 108 2.51 -9.08 7.87
N PHE A 109 1.33 -9.65 7.96
CA PHE A 109 0.10 -8.97 8.36
C PHE A 109 -0.49 -9.66 9.58
N SER A 110 -0.78 -8.90 10.63
CA SER A 110 -1.52 -9.38 11.79
C SER A 110 -2.93 -8.83 11.77
N GLU A 111 -3.91 -9.72 11.81
CA GLU A 111 -5.32 -9.37 11.82
C GLU A 111 -5.73 -8.74 13.15
N SER A 112 -5.27 -9.28 14.28
CA SER A 112 -5.59 -8.73 15.61
C SER A 112 -4.96 -7.34 15.85
N ARG A 113 -3.77 -7.09 15.30
CA ARG A 113 -3.08 -5.80 15.46
C ARG A 113 -3.40 -4.81 14.36
N GLN A 114 -4.09 -5.23 13.29
CA GLN A 114 -4.32 -4.42 12.08
C GLN A 114 -3.06 -3.71 11.61
N ARG A 115 -1.95 -4.47 11.50
CA ARG A 115 -0.62 -3.96 11.24
C ARG A 115 0.14 -4.81 10.23
N VAL A 116 0.96 -4.15 9.43
CA VAL A 116 1.87 -4.78 8.47
C VAL A 116 3.32 -4.54 8.89
N TRP A 117 4.17 -5.54 8.65
CA TRP A 117 5.64 -5.46 8.72
C TRP A 117 6.23 -5.87 7.37
N LEU A 118 7.14 -5.07 6.86
CA LEU A 118 8.04 -5.44 5.76
C LEU A 118 9.34 -5.94 6.38
N VAL A 119 9.70 -7.19 6.12
CA VAL A 119 10.78 -7.87 6.85
C VAL A 119 11.81 -8.44 5.91
N GLU A 120 13.11 -8.19 6.18
CA GLU A 120 14.24 -8.81 5.54
C GLU A 120 14.93 -9.82 6.48
N GLY A 121 15.50 -10.88 5.89
CA GLY A 121 16.20 -11.90 6.64
C GLY A 121 15.34 -12.53 7.75
N ARG A 122 15.93 -12.72 8.93
CA ARG A 122 15.21 -13.39 10.04
C ARG A 122 14.24 -12.46 10.76
N LYS A 123 14.70 -11.26 11.15
CA LYS A 123 13.93 -10.33 12.02
C LYS A 123 14.14 -8.85 11.69
N LYS A 124 14.81 -8.49 10.59
CA LYS A 124 15.07 -7.09 10.24
C LYS A 124 13.77 -6.48 9.69
N VAL A 125 13.04 -5.77 10.54
CA VAL A 125 11.89 -4.97 10.14
C VAL A 125 12.39 -3.70 9.46
N VAL A 126 12.10 -3.54 8.16
CA VAL A 126 12.46 -2.34 7.40
C VAL A 126 11.35 -1.28 7.45
N ARG A 127 10.12 -1.71 7.69
CA ARG A 127 8.95 -0.84 7.85
C ARG A 127 7.83 -1.55 8.60
N THR A 128 7.10 -0.80 9.43
CA THR A 128 5.83 -1.27 10.03
C THR A 128 4.84 -0.12 10.12
N TYR A 129 3.55 -0.41 9.95
CA TYR A 129 2.49 0.60 9.92
C TYR A 129 1.11 -0.04 10.13
N LEU A 130 0.15 0.77 10.58
CA LEU A 130 -1.24 0.37 10.73
C LEU A 130 -1.95 0.29 9.38
N VAL A 131 -2.89 -0.64 9.28
CA VAL A 131 -3.70 -0.92 8.09
C VAL A 131 -5.17 -1.11 8.50
N SER A 132 -6.06 -1.32 7.53
CA SER A 132 -7.42 -1.78 7.77
C SER A 132 -7.70 -3.02 6.93
N GLY A 133 -7.75 -4.16 7.57
CA GLY A 133 -8.16 -5.44 7.02
C GLY A 133 -9.68 -5.63 7.04
N SER A 134 -10.12 -6.88 6.85
CA SER A 134 -11.53 -7.26 6.77
C SER A 134 -12.25 -7.14 8.13
N VAL A 135 -13.53 -6.80 8.06
CA VAL A 135 -14.48 -6.97 9.16
C VAL A 135 -15.09 -8.38 9.18
N GLU A 136 -14.86 -9.14 8.10
CA GLU A 136 -15.33 -10.50 7.91
C GLU A 136 -14.20 -11.48 8.19
N ASP A 137 -14.53 -12.68 8.68
CA ASP A 137 -13.60 -13.80 8.85
C ASP A 137 -13.44 -14.54 7.51
N ASN A 138 -12.72 -13.90 6.58
CA ASN A 138 -12.56 -14.39 5.20
C ASN A 138 -11.11 -14.45 4.73
N LEU A 139 -10.15 -14.39 5.65
CA LEU A 139 -8.73 -14.52 5.40
C LEU A 139 -8.08 -15.35 6.50
N ASP A 140 -7.79 -16.61 6.21
CA ASP A 140 -7.16 -17.50 7.18
C ASP A 140 -5.71 -17.09 7.50
N PRO A 141 -5.26 -17.24 8.76
CA PRO A 141 -3.84 -17.20 9.09
C PRO A 141 -3.07 -18.27 8.30
N GLY A 142 -1.93 -17.86 7.71
CA GLY A 142 -1.19 -18.76 6.84
C GLY A 142 -0.03 -18.10 6.10
N THR A 143 0.56 -18.88 5.20
CA THR A 143 1.64 -18.40 4.34
C THR A 143 1.19 -18.44 2.88
N TYR A 144 1.30 -17.32 2.23
CA TYR A 144 0.87 -17.05 0.87
C TYR A 144 2.02 -16.50 0.03
N ALA A 145 1.80 -16.28 -1.24
CA ALA A 145 2.74 -15.62 -2.14
C ALA A 145 2.04 -14.56 -2.98
N VAL A 146 2.71 -13.45 -3.24
CA VAL A 146 2.21 -12.45 -4.19
C VAL A 146 2.12 -13.08 -5.57
N TYR A 147 0.91 -13.20 -6.12
CA TYR A 147 0.68 -13.80 -7.43
C TYR A 147 0.31 -12.80 -8.52
N SER A 148 -0.14 -11.61 -8.15
CA SER A 148 -0.56 -10.59 -9.11
C SER A 148 -0.40 -9.19 -8.55
N ARG A 149 -0.15 -8.21 -9.44
CA ARG A 149 0.00 -6.81 -9.07
C ARG A 149 -0.67 -5.91 -10.12
N SER A 150 -1.27 -4.80 -9.68
CA SER A 150 -1.81 -3.77 -10.57
C SER A 150 -1.55 -2.39 -9.96
N GLU A 151 -0.98 -1.49 -10.74
CA GLU A 151 -0.77 -0.11 -10.27
C GLU A 151 -2.10 0.60 -10.03
N GLN A 152 -3.10 0.30 -10.87
CA GLN A 152 -4.49 0.74 -10.71
C GLN A 152 -5.42 -0.47 -10.71
N ALA A 153 -6.46 -0.42 -9.89
CA ALA A 153 -7.50 -1.43 -9.83
C ALA A 153 -8.84 -0.80 -9.45
N TYR A 154 -9.90 -1.54 -9.73
CA TYR A 154 -11.27 -1.20 -9.37
C TYR A 154 -11.77 -2.21 -8.35
N GLY A 155 -12.49 -1.74 -7.35
CA GLY A 155 -13.19 -2.60 -6.42
C GLY A 155 -14.36 -3.30 -7.08
N ILE A 156 -14.81 -4.40 -6.46
CA ILE A 156 -16.07 -5.05 -6.86
C ILE A 156 -17.25 -4.25 -6.33
N ASP A 157 -18.40 -4.37 -6.99
CA ASP A 157 -19.66 -3.74 -6.57
C ASP A 157 -19.53 -2.21 -6.35
N ASP A 158 -18.81 -1.55 -7.28
CA ASP A 158 -18.54 -0.10 -7.26
C ASP A 158 -17.89 0.43 -5.97
N SER A 159 -17.10 -0.41 -5.27
CA SER A 159 -16.39 -0.02 -4.04
C SER A 159 -15.19 0.91 -4.27
N GLY A 160 -15.15 1.59 -5.42
CA GLY A 160 -14.21 2.62 -5.78
C GLY A 160 -12.95 2.14 -6.49
N THR A 161 -12.05 3.08 -6.72
CA THR A 161 -10.75 2.86 -7.37
C THR A 161 -9.63 2.84 -6.33
N MET A 162 -8.61 2.01 -6.57
CA MET A 162 -7.45 1.87 -5.70
C MET A 162 -6.16 1.78 -6.50
N LYS A 163 -5.04 2.04 -5.86
CA LYS A 163 -3.71 1.93 -6.48
C LYS A 163 -2.79 1.00 -5.69
N TYR A 164 -1.73 0.54 -6.38
CA TYR A 164 -0.68 -0.31 -5.82
C TYR A 164 -1.25 -1.60 -5.22
N PHE A 165 -2.12 -2.26 -5.96
CA PHE A 165 -2.77 -3.49 -5.51
C PHE A 165 -1.83 -4.68 -5.67
N VAL A 166 -1.41 -5.26 -4.55
CA VAL A 166 -0.54 -6.44 -4.43
C VAL A 166 -1.38 -7.59 -3.90
N ARG A 167 -1.75 -8.55 -4.77
CA ARG A 167 -2.66 -9.67 -4.46
C ARG A 167 -1.87 -10.89 -4.05
N PHE A 168 -2.32 -11.57 -2.99
CA PHE A 168 -1.66 -12.76 -2.47
C PHE A 168 -2.61 -13.96 -2.25
N THR A 169 -3.92 -13.74 -2.20
CA THR A 169 -4.92 -14.81 -2.09
C THR A 169 -6.24 -14.39 -2.72
N HIS A 170 -7.24 -15.28 -2.65
CA HIS A 170 -8.60 -15.05 -3.12
C HIS A 170 -9.58 -15.31 -1.96
N GLY A 171 -10.54 -14.43 -1.78
CA GLY A 171 -11.77 -14.70 -1.06
C GLY A 171 -12.82 -15.32 -1.98
N GLU A 172 -14.01 -15.54 -1.47
CA GLU A 172 -15.11 -16.15 -2.24
C GLU A 172 -15.51 -15.34 -3.49
N ARG A 173 -15.46 -14.02 -3.42
CA ARG A 173 -15.97 -13.12 -4.48
C ARG A 173 -14.89 -12.40 -5.26
N ALA A 174 -13.73 -12.18 -4.66
CA ALA A 174 -12.67 -11.37 -5.27
C ALA A 174 -11.29 -11.74 -4.72
N ALA A 175 -10.26 -11.24 -5.40
CA ALA A 175 -8.89 -11.28 -4.92
C ALA A 175 -8.73 -10.49 -3.63
N ILE A 176 -7.93 -11.00 -2.69
CA ILE A 176 -7.49 -10.33 -1.46
C ILE A 176 -6.03 -9.89 -1.62
N GLY A 177 -5.73 -8.68 -1.19
CA GLY A 177 -4.38 -8.11 -1.25
C GLY A 177 -4.28 -6.77 -0.56
N PHE A 178 -3.10 -6.20 -0.64
CA PHE A 178 -2.76 -4.88 -0.08
C PHE A 178 -2.94 -3.81 -1.14
N HIS A 179 -3.56 -2.69 -0.78
CA HIS A 179 -3.70 -1.52 -1.67
C HIS A 179 -3.87 -0.24 -0.84
N ASP A 180 -3.83 0.92 -1.45
CA ASP A 180 -4.13 2.16 -0.75
C ASP A 180 -5.62 2.29 -0.40
N ILE A 181 -5.96 3.28 0.42
CA ILE A 181 -7.36 3.59 0.75
C ILE A 181 -8.10 3.93 -0.55
N PRO A 182 -9.16 3.20 -0.92
CA PRO A 182 -9.91 3.44 -2.14
C PRO A 182 -10.55 4.82 -2.18
N ILE A 183 -10.78 5.28 -3.41
CA ILE A 183 -11.53 6.50 -3.71
C ILE A 183 -12.81 6.09 -4.44
N ASP A 184 -13.94 6.45 -3.86
CA ASP A 184 -15.26 6.28 -4.43
C ASP A 184 -15.93 7.64 -4.53
N ASP A 185 -16.50 7.94 -5.69
CA ASP A 185 -17.11 9.24 -6.02
C ASP A 185 -16.24 10.45 -5.61
N GLY A 186 -14.94 10.36 -5.91
CA GLY A 186 -13.95 11.39 -5.60
C GLY A 186 -13.55 11.51 -4.13
N LYS A 187 -14.07 10.68 -3.24
CA LYS A 187 -13.80 10.70 -1.81
C LYS A 187 -13.13 9.41 -1.34
N LYS A 188 -12.24 9.52 -0.36
CA LYS A 188 -11.68 8.32 0.28
C LYS A 188 -12.77 7.62 1.09
N VAL A 189 -12.87 6.29 0.96
CA VAL A 189 -13.84 5.47 1.69
C VAL A 189 -13.56 5.38 3.19
N GLN A 190 -12.36 5.76 3.62
CA GLN A 190 -11.98 5.92 5.04
C GLN A 190 -10.88 6.96 5.20
N THR A 191 -10.71 7.47 6.41
CA THR A 191 -9.62 8.38 6.77
C THR A 191 -8.35 7.63 7.17
N VAL A 192 -7.21 8.30 7.18
CA VAL A 192 -5.93 7.71 7.67
C VAL A 192 -5.99 7.44 9.18
N ALA A 193 -6.71 8.25 9.95
CA ALA A 193 -6.87 8.07 11.40
C ALA A 193 -7.64 6.78 11.78
N GLN A 194 -8.41 6.22 10.85
CA GLN A 194 -9.14 4.96 11.05
C GLN A 194 -8.28 3.71 10.79
N LEU A 195 -7.04 3.86 10.31
CA LEU A 195 -6.13 2.71 10.20
C LEU A 195 -5.82 2.16 11.59
N GLY A 196 -5.70 0.84 11.69
CA GLY A 196 -5.68 0.10 12.95
C GLY A 196 -7.04 -0.47 13.33
N THR A 197 -8.08 -0.20 12.53
CA THR A 197 -9.44 -0.76 12.72
C THR A 197 -9.85 -1.50 11.45
N PRO A 198 -10.42 -2.73 11.54
CA PRO A 198 -10.95 -3.45 10.40
C PRO A 198 -12.11 -2.67 9.78
N LEU A 199 -12.07 -2.40 8.47
CA LEU A 199 -13.10 -1.62 7.76
C LEU A 199 -13.31 -2.08 6.31
N SER A 200 -12.64 -3.13 5.87
CA SER A 200 -12.80 -3.68 4.51
C SER A 200 -13.67 -4.94 4.51
N HIS A 201 -13.91 -5.50 3.33
CA HIS A 201 -14.60 -6.78 3.15
C HIS A 201 -13.65 -7.88 2.62
N GLY A 202 -12.32 -7.74 2.89
CA GLY A 202 -11.31 -8.73 2.51
C GLY A 202 -9.92 -8.12 2.32
N CYS A 203 -9.79 -7.07 1.54
CA CYS A 203 -8.49 -6.45 1.25
C CYS A 203 -7.92 -5.65 2.42
N ILE A 204 -6.61 -5.43 2.39
CA ILE A 204 -5.87 -4.70 3.42
C ILE A 204 -5.56 -3.29 2.91
N ARG A 205 -6.26 -2.28 3.47
CA ARG A 205 -6.16 -0.87 3.09
C ARG A 205 -5.01 -0.19 3.82
N GLN A 206 -4.23 0.63 3.11
CA GLN A 206 -3.02 1.30 3.61
C GLN A 206 -3.03 2.79 3.26
N ARG A 207 -2.20 3.60 3.95
CA ARG A 207 -1.87 4.92 3.41
C ARG A 207 -1.18 4.78 2.06
N ARG A 208 -1.34 5.74 1.17
CA ARG A 208 -0.70 5.74 -0.15
C ARG A 208 0.82 5.54 -0.08
N VAL A 209 1.50 6.22 0.85
CA VAL A 209 2.96 6.10 1.02
C VAL A 209 3.40 4.71 1.49
N ASP A 210 2.57 4.01 2.27
CA ASP A 210 2.83 2.64 2.72
C ASP A 210 2.52 1.62 1.61
N ALA A 211 1.48 1.88 0.81
CA ALA A 211 1.14 1.07 -0.36
C ALA A 211 2.25 1.14 -1.43
N ILE A 212 2.85 2.30 -1.66
CA ILE A 212 4.01 2.45 -2.54
C ILE A 212 5.21 1.67 -1.99
N ALA A 213 5.54 1.82 -0.70
CA ALA A 213 6.64 1.10 -0.08
C ALA A 213 6.46 -0.43 -0.15
N LEU A 214 5.24 -0.94 0.08
CA LEU A 214 4.93 -2.35 -0.07
C LEU A 214 5.01 -2.79 -1.54
N TRP A 215 4.54 -1.98 -2.46
CA TRP A 215 4.64 -2.24 -3.90
C TRP A 215 6.10 -2.42 -4.35
N GLU A 216 7.00 -1.55 -3.93
CA GLU A 216 8.43 -1.65 -4.22
C GLU A 216 9.07 -2.85 -3.52
N PHE A 217 8.67 -3.13 -2.30
CA PHE A 217 9.21 -4.22 -1.49
C PHE A 217 8.78 -5.61 -1.96
N ALA A 218 7.54 -5.78 -2.45
CA ALA A 218 6.90 -7.07 -2.70
C ALA A 218 6.63 -7.35 -4.18
N PRO A 219 7.64 -7.72 -5.01
CA PRO A 219 7.41 -8.24 -6.35
C PRO A 219 6.67 -9.59 -6.32
N LEU A 220 6.30 -10.11 -7.52
CA LEU A 220 5.70 -11.42 -7.66
C LEU A 220 6.56 -12.50 -6.98
N GLY A 221 5.91 -13.45 -6.31
CA GLY A 221 6.56 -14.52 -5.54
C GLY A 221 6.99 -14.11 -4.13
N THR A 222 6.86 -12.83 -3.73
CA THR A 222 7.17 -12.43 -2.36
C THR A 222 6.24 -13.14 -1.37
N THR A 223 6.81 -13.73 -0.33
CA THR A 223 6.08 -14.39 0.74
C THR A 223 5.23 -13.39 1.52
N VAL A 224 3.98 -13.75 1.79
CA VAL A 224 3.07 -13.03 2.69
C VAL A 224 2.68 -13.98 3.82
N VAL A 225 2.88 -13.56 5.06
CA VAL A 225 2.47 -14.31 6.25
C VAL A 225 1.34 -13.57 6.93
N VAL A 226 0.21 -14.21 7.08
CA VAL A 226 -0.96 -13.73 7.83
C VAL A 226 -0.96 -14.40 9.20
N THR A 227 -1.09 -13.61 10.24
CA THR A 227 -1.23 -14.09 11.65
C THR A 227 -2.54 -13.56 12.23
N ALA A 228 -3.11 -14.32 13.12
CA ALA A 228 -4.28 -13.90 13.88
C ALA A 228 -4.01 -12.65 14.72
#